data_1e8f3e0ba58b763e31433c4e2f67cfe4
#
_entry.id   1e8f3e0ba58b763e31433c4e2f67cfe4
#
_cell.length_a   1.000
_cell.length_b   1.000
_cell.length_c   1.000
_cell.angle_alpha   90.00
_cell.angle_beta   90.00
_cell.angle_gamma   90.00
#
_symmetry.space_group_name_H-M   'P 1'
#
loop_
_entity.id
_entity.type
_entity.pdbx_description
1 polymer ?
#
loop_
_entity_poly.entity_id
_entity_poly.type
_entity_poly.pdbx_seq_one_letter_code
_entity_poly.pdbx_strand_id
1 'polypeptide(L)'
;SDSEGNPLEGVVVSDGYSVVATDAKGVYQIVRSANAKYVFISAPSGYEIPTQANYGSYQGTYQAANSLTGSSTKPYRADFTLTKLSQSDTRFLLFGLGDPQPDNDEHIKRFRTETVPDVKKIKADYTIPTVGIALGDILGKGDAQTFTSMKRALGETGVPFFTTIGNHD
;
A
#
# COMPACT_ATOMS: atom_id res chain seq x y z
N SER A 1 -1.71 -16.36 -4.01
CA SER A 1 -0.48 -17.16 -3.92
C SER A 1 0.68 -16.30 -3.44
N ASP A 2 1.79 -16.94 -3.01
CA ASP A 2 3.06 -16.25 -2.83
C ASP A 2 3.82 -16.11 -4.16
N SER A 3 5.00 -15.46 -4.10
CA SER A 3 5.88 -15.25 -5.26
C SER A 3 6.52 -16.53 -5.82
N GLU A 4 6.46 -17.62 -5.08
CA GLU A 4 6.93 -18.95 -5.50
C GLU A 4 5.79 -19.79 -6.12
N GLY A 5 4.55 -19.28 -6.10
CA GLY A 5 3.36 -19.94 -6.60
C GLY A 5 2.63 -20.81 -5.58
N ASN A 6 3.07 -20.82 -4.31
CA ASN A 6 2.39 -21.60 -3.28
C ASN A 6 1.05 -20.93 -2.91
N PRO A 7 -0.02 -21.72 -2.69
CA PRO A 7 -1.29 -21.19 -2.25
C PRO A 7 -1.18 -20.61 -0.82
N LEU A 8 -1.94 -19.54 -0.57
CA LEU A 8 -2.02 -18.92 0.75
C LEU A 8 -3.45 -19.05 1.28
N GLU A 9 -3.61 -19.85 2.33
CA GLU A 9 -4.88 -20.02 3.07
C GLU A 9 -5.08 -18.88 4.06
N GLY A 10 -6.35 -18.50 4.28
CA GLY A 10 -6.73 -17.54 5.31
C GLY A 10 -6.45 -16.08 4.98
N VAL A 11 -6.02 -15.76 3.76
CA VAL A 11 -5.84 -14.35 3.35
C VAL A 11 -7.20 -13.68 3.24
N VAL A 12 -7.39 -12.61 3.98
CA VAL A 12 -8.66 -11.85 4.01
C VAL A 12 -8.77 -11.02 2.74
N VAL A 13 -9.90 -11.15 2.06
CA VAL A 13 -10.26 -10.43 0.84
C VAL A 13 -11.56 -9.68 1.05
N SER A 14 -11.65 -8.44 0.59
CA SER A 14 -12.84 -7.61 0.68
C SER A 14 -13.07 -6.78 -0.58
N ASP A 15 -14.32 -6.42 -0.82
CA ASP A 15 -14.73 -5.42 -1.82
C ASP A 15 -15.22 -4.10 -1.18
N GLY A 16 -15.02 -3.97 0.15
CA GLY A 16 -15.52 -2.86 0.96
C GLY A 16 -16.93 -3.07 1.54
N TYR A 17 -17.64 -4.12 1.09
CA TYR A 17 -19.00 -4.44 1.53
C TYR A 17 -19.10 -5.86 2.12
N SER A 18 -18.32 -6.77 1.57
CA SER A 18 -18.25 -8.17 2.00
C SER A 18 -16.81 -8.54 2.29
N VAL A 19 -16.63 -9.54 3.17
CA VAL A 19 -15.31 -10.06 3.55
C VAL A 19 -15.34 -11.58 3.46
N VAL A 20 -14.32 -12.16 2.86
CA VAL A 20 -14.09 -13.61 2.76
C VAL A 20 -12.62 -13.91 3.05
N ALA A 21 -12.28 -15.19 3.21
CA ALA A 21 -10.88 -15.63 3.28
C ALA A 21 -10.60 -16.64 2.16
N THR A 22 -9.33 -16.75 1.78
CA THR A 22 -8.89 -17.80 0.86
C THR A 22 -8.93 -19.18 1.51
N ASP A 23 -9.25 -20.18 0.71
CA ASP A 23 -9.21 -21.60 1.12
C ASP A 23 -7.77 -22.17 1.06
N ALA A 24 -7.62 -23.48 1.38
CA ALA A 24 -6.34 -24.18 1.36
C ALA A 24 -5.67 -24.23 -0.04
N LYS A 25 -6.40 -23.90 -1.11
CA LYS A 25 -5.87 -23.77 -2.46
C LYS A 25 -5.53 -22.33 -2.82
N GLY A 26 -5.64 -21.39 -1.87
CA GLY A 26 -5.45 -19.96 -2.08
C GLY A 26 -6.56 -19.31 -2.91
N VAL A 27 -7.74 -19.94 -3.00
CA VAL A 27 -8.86 -19.48 -3.82
C VAL A 27 -9.91 -18.82 -2.92
N TYR A 28 -10.50 -17.74 -3.40
CA TYR A 28 -11.65 -17.10 -2.76
C TYR A 28 -12.77 -16.86 -3.78
N GLN A 29 -13.97 -16.73 -3.28
CA GLN A 29 -15.14 -16.31 -4.06
C GLN A 29 -15.91 -15.26 -3.27
N ILE A 30 -16.19 -14.12 -3.88
CA ILE A 30 -16.93 -13.03 -3.30
C ILE A 30 -18.01 -12.55 -4.29
N VAL A 31 -19.22 -12.35 -3.82
CA VAL A 31 -20.27 -11.69 -4.62
C VAL A 31 -20.03 -10.20 -4.49
N ARG A 32 -19.39 -9.62 -5.50
CA ARG A 32 -19.01 -8.22 -5.52
C ARG A 32 -20.25 -7.31 -5.52
N SER A 33 -20.27 -6.32 -4.62
CA SER A 33 -21.25 -5.24 -4.66
C SER A 33 -21.16 -4.44 -5.96
N ALA A 34 -22.29 -4.03 -6.51
CA ALA A 34 -22.33 -3.14 -7.67
C ALA A 34 -21.65 -1.77 -7.41
N ASN A 35 -21.59 -1.35 -6.13
CA ASN A 35 -20.96 -0.11 -5.70
C ASN A 35 -19.48 -0.27 -5.37
N ALA A 36 -18.95 -1.49 -5.36
CA ALA A 36 -17.54 -1.76 -5.06
C ALA A 36 -16.64 -1.17 -6.14
N LYS A 37 -15.70 -0.32 -5.72
CA LYS A 37 -14.71 0.29 -6.61
C LYS A 37 -13.42 -0.52 -6.70
N TYR A 38 -13.14 -1.30 -5.68
CA TYR A 38 -11.92 -2.10 -5.55
C TYR A 38 -12.23 -3.48 -5.00
N VAL A 39 -11.35 -4.43 -5.28
CA VAL A 39 -11.18 -5.67 -4.51
C VAL A 39 -9.79 -5.61 -3.90
N PHE A 40 -9.66 -5.91 -2.63
CA PHE A 40 -8.40 -5.77 -1.91
C PHE A 40 -8.19 -6.87 -0.88
N ILE A 41 -6.95 -7.05 -0.49
CA ILE A 41 -6.54 -8.00 0.54
C ILE A 41 -5.93 -7.27 1.74
N SER A 42 -6.06 -7.87 2.92
CA SER A 42 -5.19 -7.55 4.05
C SER A 42 -3.93 -8.40 3.94
N ALA A 43 -2.76 -7.76 3.88
CA ALA A 43 -1.49 -8.49 3.84
C ALA A 43 -1.36 -9.32 5.14
N PRO A 44 -1.23 -10.65 5.05
CA PRO A 44 -1.10 -11.49 6.23
C PRO A 44 0.28 -11.32 6.86
N SER A 45 0.40 -11.65 8.15
CA SER A 45 1.68 -11.71 8.85
C SER A 45 2.67 -12.62 8.12
N GLY A 46 3.93 -12.23 8.10
CA GLY A 46 4.99 -12.97 7.42
C GLY A 46 5.15 -12.65 5.93
N TYR A 47 4.37 -11.70 5.40
CA TYR A 47 4.45 -11.27 4.00
C TYR A 47 4.73 -9.78 3.87
N GLU A 48 5.49 -9.42 2.84
CA GLU A 48 5.75 -8.03 2.51
C GLU A 48 4.47 -7.32 2.08
N ILE A 49 4.37 -6.05 2.44
CA ILE A 49 3.35 -5.17 1.88
C ILE A 49 3.89 -4.67 0.53
N PRO A 50 3.30 -5.10 -0.60
CA PRO A 50 3.82 -4.72 -1.91
C PRO A 50 3.69 -3.22 -2.12
N THR A 51 4.74 -2.63 -2.72
CA THR A 51 4.79 -1.20 -3.03
C THR A 51 5.00 -0.99 -4.51
N GLN A 52 4.48 0.11 -5.02
CA GLN A 52 4.79 0.55 -6.37
C GLN A 52 6.23 1.05 -6.41
N ALA A 53 7.02 0.55 -7.37
CA ALA A 53 8.38 1.02 -7.59
C ALA A 53 8.40 2.55 -7.72
N ASN A 54 9.32 3.20 -7.01
CA ASN A 54 9.55 4.64 -6.99
C ASN A 54 8.45 5.51 -6.35
N TYR A 55 7.44 4.92 -5.69
CA TYR A 55 6.35 5.73 -5.14
C TYR A 55 6.09 5.52 -3.64
N GLY A 56 6.73 4.59 -2.97
CA GLY A 56 6.47 4.33 -1.54
C GLY A 56 5.00 4.06 -1.17
N SER A 57 4.13 4.00 -2.17
CA SER A 57 2.71 3.72 -2.00
C SER A 57 2.43 2.24 -2.19
N TYR A 58 1.46 1.73 -1.44
CA TYR A 58 1.04 0.35 -1.58
C TYR A 58 0.41 0.09 -2.93
N GLN A 59 0.89 -0.95 -3.59
CA GLN A 59 0.30 -1.47 -4.81
C GLN A 59 0.39 -3.00 -4.77
N GLY A 60 -0.63 -3.68 -5.32
CA GLY A 60 -0.66 -5.14 -5.32
C GLY A 60 -1.51 -5.73 -4.20
N THR A 61 -1.96 -4.92 -3.23
CA THR A 61 -2.97 -5.33 -2.24
C THR A 61 -4.40 -4.99 -2.68
N TYR A 62 -4.59 -4.25 -3.78
CA TYR A 62 -5.90 -3.91 -4.31
C TYR A 62 -5.91 -3.91 -5.84
N GLN A 63 -7.07 -4.14 -6.41
CA GLN A 63 -7.33 -4.05 -7.84
C GLN A 63 -8.62 -3.25 -8.08
N ALA A 64 -8.60 -2.35 -9.05
CA ALA A 64 -9.78 -1.57 -9.39
C ALA A 64 -10.85 -2.49 -10.01
N ALA A 65 -12.07 -2.39 -9.56
CA ALA A 65 -13.17 -3.26 -9.99
C ALA A 65 -13.46 -3.17 -11.49
N ASN A 66 -13.23 -2.00 -12.09
CA ASN A 66 -13.39 -1.77 -13.52
C ASN A 66 -12.24 -2.30 -14.38
N SER A 67 -11.10 -2.67 -13.78
CA SER A 67 -9.97 -3.29 -14.48
C SER A 67 -10.02 -4.82 -14.47
N LEU A 68 -10.97 -5.43 -13.74
CA LEU A 68 -11.09 -6.88 -13.65
C LEU A 68 -11.61 -7.47 -14.95
N THR A 69 -10.98 -8.56 -15.39
CA THR A 69 -11.43 -9.31 -16.56
C THR A 69 -12.49 -10.33 -16.16
N GLY A 70 -13.59 -10.35 -16.88
CA GLY A 70 -14.72 -11.25 -16.67
C GLY A 70 -15.91 -10.86 -17.53
N SER A 71 -17.04 -11.53 -17.35
CA SER A 71 -18.29 -11.22 -18.04
C SER A 71 -19.48 -11.68 -17.19
N SER A 72 -20.70 -11.39 -17.65
CA SER A 72 -21.93 -11.89 -17.00
C SER A 72 -22.00 -13.41 -16.90
N THR A 73 -21.23 -14.13 -17.73
CA THR A 73 -21.19 -15.59 -17.80
C THR A 73 -19.89 -16.20 -17.28
N LYS A 74 -18.88 -15.36 -16.93
CA LYS A 74 -17.59 -15.81 -16.40
C LYS A 74 -17.23 -14.99 -15.17
N PRO A 75 -16.78 -15.63 -14.07
CA PRO A 75 -16.33 -14.91 -12.89
C PRO A 75 -15.28 -13.84 -13.24
N TYR A 76 -15.37 -12.69 -12.60
CA TYR A 76 -14.29 -11.70 -12.58
C TYR A 76 -13.13 -12.24 -11.75
N ARG A 77 -11.92 -11.97 -12.19
CA ARG A 77 -10.69 -12.44 -11.52
C ARG A 77 -9.93 -11.26 -10.94
N ALA A 78 -9.53 -11.40 -9.70
CA ALA A 78 -8.57 -10.53 -9.02
C ALA A 78 -7.56 -11.43 -8.31
N ASP A 79 -6.41 -11.63 -8.93
CA ASP A 79 -5.34 -12.48 -8.40
C ASP A 79 -4.32 -11.59 -7.68
N PHE A 80 -3.85 -12.05 -6.51
CA PHE A 80 -2.85 -11.36 -5.70
C PHE A 80 -1.63 -12.25 -5.48
N THR A 81 -0.44 -11.64 -5.55
CA THR A 81 0.82 -12.32 -5.27
C THR A 81 1.56 -11.57 -4.16
N LEU A 82 1.98 -12.29 -3.13
CA LEU A 82 2.67 -11.75 -1.98
C LEU A 82 4.08 -12.32 -1.86
N THR A 83 5.04 -11.50 -1.49
CA THR A 83 6.41 -11.92 -1.21
C THR A 83 6.55 -12.24 0.28
N LYS A 84 7.11 -13.39 0.59
CA LYS A 84 7.38 -13.76 1.99
C LYS A 84 8.46 -12.87 2.58
N LEU A 85 8.26 -12.40 3.81
CA LEU A 85 9.28 -11.69 4.56
C LEU A 85 10.47 -12.62 4.86
N SER A 86 11.67 -12.08 4.74
CA SER A 86 12.91 -12.78 5.12
C SER A 86 13.10 -12.88 6.63
N GLN A 87 12.34 -12.12 7.41
CA GLN A 87 12.44 -12.02 8.88
C GLN A 87 11.04 -11.96 9.50
N SER A 88 10.99 -12.23 10.81
CA SER A 88 9.77 -12.10 11.60
C SER A 88 9.27 -10.64 11.63
N ASP A 89 7.97 -10.46 11.54
CA ASP A 89 7.25 -9.19 11.66
C ASP A 89 6.66 -8.94 13.06
N THR A 90 7.04 -9.75 14.06
CA THR A 90 6.62 -9.53 15.46
C THR A 90 7.19 -8.25 16.05
N ARG A 91 8.26 -7.71 15.44
CA ARG A 91 8.83 -6.39 15.70
C ARG A 91 8.99 -5.67 14.37
N PHE A 92 8.60 -4.41 14.34
CA PHE A 92 8.73 -3.56 13.15
C PHE A 92 9.02 -2.11 13.56
N LEU A 93 9.57 -1.35 12.63
CA LEU A 93 9.77 0.08 12.78
C LEU A 93 8.59 0.81 12.13
N LEU A 94 7.91 1.65 12.89
CA LEU A 94 6.82 2.50 12.40
C LEU A 94 7.28 3.95 12.31
N PHE A 95 7.19 4.53 11.10
CA PHE A 95 7.34 5.97 10.89
C PHE A 95 5.97 6.64 10.84
N GLY A 96 5.76 7.64 11.68
CA GLY A 96 4.62 8.56 11.60
C GLY A 96 5.07 9.89 10.99
N LEU A 97 4.47 10.31 9.89
CA LEU A 97 4.67 11.64 9.32
C LEU A 97 3.39 12.44 9.52
N GLY A 98 3.45 13.50 10.34
CA GLY A 98 2.35 14.44 10.54
C GLY A 98 2.41 15.54 9.50
N ASP A 99 1.28 15.83 8.87
CA ASP A 99 1.01 17.02 8.06
C ASP A 99 2.16 17.51 7.17
N PRO A 100 2.65 16.73 6.19
CA PRO A 100 3.76 17.17 5.35
C PRO A 100 3.41 18.40 4.50
N GLN A 101 2.17 18.59 4.12
CA GLN A 101 1.55 19.78 3.51
C GLN A 101 2.41 20.59 2.52
N PRO A 102 3.06 20.00 1.51
CA PRO A 102 3.74 20.79 0.52
C PRO A 102 2.74 21.56 -0.35
N ASP A 103 2.93 22.87 -0.47
CA ASP A 103 2.14 23.75 -1.33
C ASP A 103 2.75 23.94 -2.73
N ASN A 104 4.03 23.61 -2.88
CA ASN A 104 4.81 23.87 -4.08
C ASN A 104 6.06 22.99 -4.16
N ASP A 105 6.76 23.07 -5.28
CA ASP A 105 7.97 22.28 -5.54
C ASP A 105 9.11 22.57 -4.57
N GLU A 106 9.22 23.78 -4.00
CA GLU A 106 10.26 24.11 -3.03
C GLU A 106 10.02 23.38 -1.71
N HIS A 107 8.76 23.25 -1.27
CA HIS A 107 8.42 22.45 -0.08
C HIS A 107 8.72 20.97 -0.31
N ILE A 108 8.42 20.43 -1.50
CA ILE A 108 8.77 19.04 -1.84
C ILE A 108 10.29 18.86 -1.89
N LYS A 109 11.02 19.82 -2.42
CA LYS A 109 12.48 19.79 -2.41
C LYS A 109 13.04 19.76 -0.99
N ARG A 110 12.50 20.57 -0.08
CA ARG A 110 12.88 20.53 1.34
C ARG A 110 12.59 19.15 1.96
N PHE A 111 11.42 18.58 1.71
CA PHE A 111 11.11 17.23 2.18
C PHE A 111 12.15 16.19 1.69
N ARG A 112 12.57 16.28 0.43
CA ARG A 112 13.60 15.40 -0.15
C ARG A 112 14.99 15.61 0.43
N THR A 113 15.35 16.84 0.77
CA THR A 113 16.70 17.16 1.25
C THR A 113 16.84 17.10 2.77
N GLU A 114 15.74 17.14 3.48
CA GLU A 114 15.71 17.12 4.95
C GLU A 114 15.08 15.82 5.48
N THR A 115 13.79 15.60 5.26
CA THR A 115 13.04 14.45 5.83
C THR A 115 13.47 13.11 5.26
N VAL A 116 13.66 13.01 3.93
CA VAL A 116 14.03 11.74 3.30
C VAL A 116 15.38 11.22 3.82
N PRO A 117 16.46 12.03 3.93
CA PRO A 117 17.71 11.59 4.54
C PRO A 117 17.58 11.14 6.00
N ASP A 118 16.78 11.85 6.81
CA ASP A 118 16.57 11.49 8.21
C ASP A 118 15.87 10.14 8.34
N VAL A 119 14.81 9.91 7.56
CA VAL A 119 14.12 8.61 7.53
C VAL A 119 15.07 7.50 7.11
N LYS A 120 15.88 7.71 6.06
CA LYS A 120 16.87 6.73 5.60
C LYS A 120 17.91 6.43 6.67
N LYS A 121 18.40 7.45 7.35
CA LYS A 121 19.39 7.30 8.44
C LYS A 121 18.83 6.46 9.59
N ILE A 122 17.63 6.80 10.07
CA ILE A 122 16.98 6.05 11.15
C ILE A 122 16.74 4.59 10.69
N LYS A 123 16.22 4.39 9.46
CA LYS A 123 15.97 3.05 8.94
C LYS A 123 17.24 2.21 8.86
N ALA A 124 18.38 2.79 8.53
CA ALA A 124 19.65 2.09 8.40
C ALA A 124 20.15 1.47 9.71
N ASP A 125 19.71 2.01 10.87
CA ASP A 125 20.07 1.47 12.18
C ASP A 125 19.26 0.21 12.55
N TYR A 126 18.28 -0.18 11.73
CA TYR A 126 17.38 -1.30 12.00
C TYR A 126 17.34 -2.28 10.84
N THR A 127 17.38 -3.57 11.17
CA THR A 127 17.25 -4.69 10.20
C THR A 127 15.87 -5.36 10.25
N ILE A 128 14.89 -4.71 10.90
CA ILE A 128 13.51 -5.21 11.04
C ILE A 128 12.58 -4.64 9.98
N PRO A 129 11.43 -5.28 9.68
CA PRO A 129 10.43 -4.73 8.77
C PRO A 129 10.05 -3.30 9.13
N THR A 130 9.83 -2.48 8.13
CA THR A 130 9.57 -1.06 8.30
C THR A 130 8.29 -0.67 7.59
N VAL A 131 7.46 0.15 8.22
CA VAL A 131 6.22 0.70 7.66
C VAL A 131 6.08 2.16 8.05
N GLY A 132 5.40 2.95 7.24
CA GLY A 132 5.11 4.35 7.50
C GLY A 132 3.62 4.66 7.39
N ILE A 133 3.18 5.66 8.15
CA ILE A 133 1.86 6.27 8.04
C ILE A 133 2.05 7.77 7.89
N ALA A 134 1.52 8.35 6.82
CA ALA A 134 1.37 9.79 6.67
C ALA A 134 -0.04 10.18 7.12
N LEU A 135 -0.10 11.03 8.13
CA LEU A 135 -1.28 11.24 9.00
C LEU A 135 -2.20 12.35 8.49
N GLY A 136 -2.52 12.33 7.20
CA GLY A 136 -3.35 13.34 6.55
C GLY A 136 -2.55 14.54 6.07
N ASP A 137 -3.25 15.43 5.38
CA ASP A 137 -2.69 16.65 4.79
C ASP A 137 -1.38 16.36 4.03
N ILE A 138 -1.46 15.35 3.15
CA ILE A 138 -0.34 14.93 2.30
C ILE A 138 0.06 16.06 1.36
N LEU A 139 -0.90 16.96 1.07
CA LEU A 139 -0.75 18.16 0.28
C LEU A 139 -1.26 19.37 1.04
N GLY A 140 -0.69 20.54 0.77
CA GLY A 140 -1.27 21.81 1.19
C GLY A 140 -2.40 22.28 0.27
N LYS A 141 -2.34 21.84 -1.00
CA LYS A 141 -3.40 22.04 -2.01
C LYS A 141 -3.53 20.78 -2.84
N GLY A 142 -4.74 20.25 -2.93
CA GLY A 142 -5.04 18.99 -3.59
C GLY A 142 -4.93 19.04 -5.12
N ASP A 143 -3.72 19.18 -5.68
CA ASP A 143 -3.47 19.05 -7.11
C ASP A 143 -2.71 17.76 -7.46
N ALA A 144 -3.02 17.20 -8.62
CA ALA A 144 -2.51 15.90 -9.05
C ALA A 144 -0.97 15.89 -9.29
N GLN A 145 -0.39 17.03 -9.68
CA GLN A 145 1.05 17.12 -9.94
C GLN A 145 1.84 17.09 -8.63
N THR A 146 1.45 17.91 -7.66
CA THR A 146 2.05 17.98 -6.33
C THR A 146 1.88 16.63 -5.62
N PHE A 147 0.70 15.99 -5.74
CA PHE A 147 0.47 14.65 -5.21
C PHE A 147 1.44 13.62 -5.79
N THR A 148 1.61 13.61 -7.11
CA THR A 148 2.55 12.69 -7.77
C THR A 148 3.99 12.92 -7.31
N SER A 149 4.39 14.19 -7.17
CA SER A 149 5.73 14.58 -6.70
C SER A 149 5.95 14.18 -5.24
N MET A 150 4.94 14.35 -4.38
CA MET A 150 5.01 13.94 -2.96
C MET A 150 5.07 12.42 -2.82
N LYS A 151 4.27 11.67 -3.58
CA LYS A 151 4.35 10.20 -3.61
C LYS A 151 5.74 9.71 -4.00
N ARG A 152 6.39 10.33 -4.97
CA ARG A 152 7.77 10.02 -5.35
C ARG A 152 8.74 10.30 -4.21
N ALA A 153 8.59 11.45 -3.56
CA ALA A 153 9.43 11.82 -2.41
C ALA A 153 9.29 10.84 -1.24
N LEU A 154 8.07 10.40 -0.94
CA LEU A 154 7.83 9.31 0.03
C LEU A 154 8.54 8.02 -0.40
N GLY A 155 8.48 7.66 -1.69
CA GLY A 155 9.16 6.49 -2.24
C GLY A 155 10.68 6.52 -2.08
N GLU A 156 11.28 7.70 -2.16
CA GLU A 156 12.72 7.90 -1.98
C GLU A 156 13.20 7.53 -0.56
N THR A 157 12.31 7.49 0.43
CA THR A 157 12.66 7.03 1.78
C THR A 157 12.99 5.54 1.84
N GLY A 158 12.50 4.75 0.88
CA GLY A 158 12.56 3.29 0.88
C GLY A 158 11.68 2.65 1.96
N VAL A 159 10.74 3.40 2.53
CA VAL A 159 9.72 2.93 3.48
C VAL A 159 8.37 2.89 2.78
N PRO A 160 7.60 1.79 2.88
CA PRO A 160 6.23 1.76 2.40
C PRO A 160 5.34 2.62 3.31
N PHE A 161 4.69 3.65 2.73
CA PHE A 161 3.79 4.54 3.47
C PHE A 161 2.33 4.30 3.12
N PHE A 162 1.49 4.13 4.14
CA PHE A 162 0.06 4.36 4.06
C PHE A 162 -0.24 5.85 4.22
N THR A 163 -1.22 6.34 3.49
CA THR A 163 -1.66 7.73 3.63
C THR A 163 -3.10 7.76 4.12
N THR A 164 -3.38 8.59 5.10
CA THR A 164 -4.75 8.95 5.48
C THR A 164 -5.14 10.25 4.80
N ILE A 165 -6.42 10.50 4.65
CA ILE A 165 -6.93 11.75 4.07
C ILE A 165 -7.01 12.80 5.18
N GLY A 166 -6.50 13.99 4.90
CA GLY A 166 -6.66 15.19 5.72
C GLY A 166 -7.70 16.16 5.13
N ASN A 167 -7.80 17.33 5.70
CA ASN A 167 -8.77 18.34 5.23
C ASN A 167 -8.25 19.16 4.04
N HIS A 168 -6.97 19.09 3.72
CA HIS A 168 -6.35 19.75 2.56
C HIS A 168 -6.17 18.83 1.35
N ASP A 169 -6.37 17.51 1.50
CA ASP A 169 -6.19 16.51 0.43
C ASP A 169 -7.36 16.45 -0.56
#